data_2daee2cd4cbac460c6929c46c0db1ed6
#
_entry.id   2daee2cd4cbac460c6929c46c0db1ed6
#
_cell.length_a   1.000
_cell.length_b   1.000
_cell.length_c   1.000
_cell.angle_alpha   90.00
_cell.angle_beta   90.00
_cell.angle_gamma   90.00
#
_symmetry.space_group_name_H-M   'P 1'
#
loop_
_entity.id
_entity.type
_entity.pdbx_description
1 polymer ?
#
loop_
_entity_poly.entity_id
_entity_poly.type
_entity_poly.pdbx_seq_one_letter_code
_entity_poly.pdbx_strand_id
1 'polypeptide(L)'
;MLFAVLALWACGTASAQEPQGAGTSRPRIGLVLSGGGARGAAHIGVLKVLEEHRVPIDAIAGTSMGAVVGGLYASGLSAADIERVMTSVDWQDAFRDRPARTDLNFRRKLEDQNFLVKFPLGLKGRRFRLPPGLVQGQKLTQILR
;
A
#
# COMPACT_ATOMS: atom_id res chain seq x y z
N MET A 1 15.19 45.66 -22.62
CA MET A 1 13.75 45.35 -22.39
C MET A 1 13.70 44.02 -21.69
N LEU A 2 13.49 44.08 -20.37
CA LEU A 2 13.48 42.93 -19.47
C LEU A 2 12.02 42.53 -19.26
N PHE A 3 11.59 41.38 -19.76
CA PHE A 3 10.29 40.78 -19.41
C PHE A 3 10.47 39.81 -18.26
N ALA A 4 10.12 40.25 -17.06
CA ALA A 4 10.00 39.41 -15.89
C ALA A 4 8.66 38.68 -15.96
N VAL A 5 8.70 37.35 -16.15
CA VAL A 5 7.52 36.51 -16.03
C VAL A 5 7.44 36.03 -14.57
N LEU A 6 6.61 36.73 -13.78
CA LEU A 6 6.17 36.28 -12.48
C LEU A 6 5.11 35.17 -12.68
N ALA A 7 5.50 33.92 -12.56
CA ALA A 7 4.55 32.82 -12.43
C ALA A 7 4.03 32.79 -10.99
N LEU A 8 2.86 33.35 -10.77
CA LEU A 8 2.10 33.17 -9.51
C LEU A 8 1.68 31.71 -9.42
N TRP A 9 2.31 30.99 -8.51
CA TRP A 9 1.80 29.71 -8.02
C TRP A 9 0.57 29.99 -7.16
N ALA A 10 -0.61 29.92 -7.76
CA ALA A 10 -1.86 29.84 -7.03
C ALA A 10 -1.95 28.40 -6.43
N CYS A 11 -1.39 28.25 -5.24
CA CYS A 11 -1.65 27.07 -4.41
C CYS A 11 -3.09 27.19 -3.93
N GLY A 12 -4.04 26.65 -4.71
CA GLY A 12 -5.42 26.54 -4.30
C GLY A 12 -5.50 25.67 -3.06
N THR A 13 -5.75 26.27 -1.91
CA THR A 13 -6.15 25.53 -0.71
C THR A 13 -7.50 24.90 -1.00
N ALA A 14 -7.52 23.60 -1.30
CA ALA A 14 -8.75 22.84 -1.31
C ALA A 14 -9.27 22.80 0.13
N SER A 15 -10.15 23.74 0.46
CA SER A 15 -10.93 23.66 1.69
C SER A 15 -11.86 22.46 1.55
N ALA A 16 -11.55 21.37 2.22
CA ALA A 16 -12.49 20.29 2.40
C ALA A 16 -13.68 20.87 3.18
N GLN A 17 -14.78 21.09 2.49
CA GLN A 17 -16.05 21.46 3.10
C GLN A 17 -16.53 20.27 3.93
N GLU A 18 -16.50 20.41 5.25
CA GLU A 18 -17.12 19.43 6.12
C GLU A 18 -18.61 19.34 5.80
N PRO A 19 -19.16 18.14 5.58
CA PRO A 19 -20.59 18.00 5.42
C PRO A 19 -21.27 18.38 6.73
N GLN A 20 -21.97 19.52 6.74
CA GLN A 20 -22.84 19.94 7.83
C GLN A 20 -24.07 19.00 7.86
N GLY A 21 -23.88 17.82 8.46
CA GLY A 21 -24.95 16.90 8.78
C GLY A 21 -25.34 17.08 10.24
N ALA A 22 -26.45 17.71 10.49
CA ALA A 22 -27.10 17.74 11.79
C ALA A 22 -27.43 16.32 12.25
N GLY A 23 -26.90 15.88 13.38
CA GLY A 23 -27.35 14.64 14.01
C GLY A 23 -26.24 13.90 14.74
N THR A 24 -26.28 13.98 16.05
CA THR A 24 -25.47 13.29 17.07
C THR A 24 -24.04 13.77 17.21
N SER A 25 -23.81 14.48 18.30
CA SER A 25 -22.55 15.16 18.66
C SER A 25 -21.44 14.22 19.16
N ARG A 26 -21.27 13.02 18.57
CA ARG A 26 -20.10 12.22 18.90
C ARG A 26 -18.87 12.67 18.08
N PRO A 27 -17.69 12.68 18.66
CA PRO A 27 -16.48 12.91 17.91
C PRO A 27 -16.32 11.87 16.82
N ARG A 28 -15.89 12.29 15.62
CA ARG A 28 -15.50 11.35 14.56
C ARG A 28 -14.13 10.77 14.86
N ILE A 29 -14.01 9.47 14.70
CA ILE A 29 -12.77 8.73 14.99
C ILE A 29 -12.12 8.30 13.70
N GLY A 30 -10.93 8.84 13.44
CA GLY A 30 -10.04 8.41 12.36
C GLY A 30 -9.00 7.43 12.89
N LEU A 31 -8.86 6.27 12.25
CA LEU A 31 -7.84 5.28 12.55
C LEU A 31 -6.67 5.40 11.58
N VAL A 32 -5.45 5.59 12.10
CA VAL A 32 -4.23 5.67 11.30
C VAL A 32 -3.37 4.45 11.59
N LEU A 33 -3.10 3.64 10.54
CA LEU A 33 -2.34 2.42 10.63
C LEU A 33 -0.99 2.57 9.92
N SER A 34 0.08 2.43 10.66
CA SER A 34 1.44 2.57 10.13
C SER A 34 1.89 1.34 9.32
N GLY A 35 2.93 1.51 8.53
CA GLY A 35 3.65 0.39 7.92
C GLY A 35 4.51 -0.35 8.94
N GLY A 36 5.20 -1.39 8.49
CA GLY A 36 6.15 -2.13 9.33
C GLY A 36 6.33 -3.59 8.93
N GLY A 37 5.94 -3.97 7.72
CA GLY A 37 6.03 -5.36 7.25
C GLY A 37 5.26 -6.30 8.18
N ALA A 38 5.86 -7.42 8.60
CA ALA A 38 5.23 -8.40 9.49
C ALA A 38 4.73 -7.78 10.82
N ARG A 39 5.36 -6.72 11.32
CA ARG A 39 4.91 -6.03 12.55
C ARG A 39 3.54 -5.37 12.39
N GLY A 40 3.13 -5.07 11.16
CA GLY A 40 1.80 -4.52 10.88
C GLY A 40 0.66 -5.49 11.20
N ALA A 41 0.93 -6.79 11.40
CA ALA A 41 -0.05 -7.73 11.94
C ALA A 41 -0.55 -7.35 13.34
N ALA A 42 0.22 -6.58 14.11
CA ALA A 42 -0.21 -6.06 15.41
C ALA A 42 -1.46 -5.16 15.33
N HIS A 43 -1.69 -4.52 14.17
CA HIS A 43 -2.90 -3.73 13.95
C HIS A 43 -4.18 -4.55 14.09
N ILE A 44 -4.14 -5.85 13.77
CA ILE A 44 -5.29 -6.75 13.92
C ILE A 44 -5.69 -6.87 15.39
N GLY A 45 -4.71 -6.98 16.29
CA GLY A 45 -4.98 -7.00 17.74
C GLY A 45 -5.66 -5.73 18.22
N VAL A 46 -5.23 -4.56 17.71
CA VAL A 46 -5.88 -3.28 18.01
C VAL A 46 -7.30 -3.25 17.48
N LEU A 47 -7.54 -3.70 16.24
CA LEU A 47 -8.89 -3.75 15.67
C LEU A 47 -9.82 -4.65 16.47
N LYS A 48 -9.36 -5.82 16.97
CA LYS A 48 -10.14 -6.70 17.83
C LYS A 48 -10.62 -5.98 19.08
N VAL A 49 -9.72 -5.24 19.75
CA VAL A 49 -10.07 -4.48 20.95
C VAL A 49 -11.07 -3.36 20.64
N LEU A 50 -10.87 -2.65 19.51
CA LEU A 50 -11.80 -1.61 19.08
C LEU A 50 -13.20 -2.17 18.78
N GLU A 51 -13.29 -3.35 18.15
CA GLU A 51 -14.56 -4.05 17.91
C GLU A 51 -15.22 -4.50 19.22
N GLU A 52 -14.46 -5.10 20.14
CA GLU A 52 -14.94 -5.54 21.45
C GLU A 52 -15.55 -4.38 22.24
N HIS A 53 -14.87 -3.24 22.21
CA HIS A 53 -15.36 -2.02 22.86
C HIS A 53 -16.37 -1.23 22.02
N ARG A 54 -16.75 -1.74 20.85
CA ARG A 54 -17.70 -1.09 19.92
C ARG A 54 -17.32 0.36 19.59
N VAL A 55 -16.05 0.62 19.44
CA VAL A 55 -15.53 1.94 19.07
C VAL A 55 -15.84 2.18 17.58
N PRO A 56 -16.68 3.19 17.27
CA PRO A 56 -17.02 3.46 15.87
C PRO A 56 -15.86 4.14 15.17
N ILE A 57 -15.41 3.56 14.06
CA ILE A 57 -14.35 4.10 13.21
C ILE A 57 -15.01 4.74 11.99
N ASP A 58 -14.82 6.05 11.81
CA ASP A 58 -15.42 6.82 10.72
C ASP A 58 -14.52 6.94 9.49
N ALA A 59 -13.21 6.86 9.67
CA ALA A 59 -12.23 6.94 8.59
C ALA A 59 -10.99 6.11 8.91
N ILE A 60 -10.35 5.57 7.87
CA ILE A 60 -9.13 4.79 8.01
C ILE A 60 -8.08 5.32 7.02
N ALA A 61 -6.88 5.53 7.51
CA ALA A 61 -5.70 5.80 6.70
C ALA A 61 -4.62 4.77 7.03
N GLY A 62 -3.95 4.24 6.02
CA GLY A 62 -2.93 3.21 6.22
C GLY A 62 -1.75 3.32 5.27
N THR A 63 -0.59 2.85 5.72
CA THR A 63 0.63 2.76 4.91
C THR A 63 1.16 1.34 4.91
N SER A 64 1.58 0.80 3.75
CA SER A 64 2.13 -0.55 3.62
C SER A 64 1.21 -1.61 4.24
N MET A 65 1.68 -2.42 5.19
CA MET A 65 0.86 -3.41 5.88
C MET A 65 -0.38 -2.80 6.56
N GLY A 66 -0.27 -1.59 7.12
CA GLY A 66 -1.42 -0.88 7.68
C GLY A 66 -2.46 -0.51 6.62
N ALA A 67 -2.05 -0.29 5.35
CA ALA A 67 -2.99 -0.09 4.25
C ALA A 67 -3.70 -1.40 3.87
N VAL A 68 -3.01 -2.54 3.92
CA VAL A 68 -3.61 -3.85 3.67
C VAL A 68 -4.66 -4.16 4.75
N VAL A 69 -4.26 -4.10 6.02
CA VAL A 69 -5.17 -4.37 7.16
C VAL A 69 -6.34 -3.38 7.17
N GLY A 70 -6.06 -2.09 7.02
CA GLY A 70 -7.07 -1.04 7.01
C GLY A 70 -8.02 -1.14 5.81
N GLY A 71 -7.51 -1.51 4.64
CA GLY A 71 -8.32 -1.74 3.44
C GLY A 71 -9.27 -2.92 3.59
N LEU A 72 -8.78 -4.05 4.12
CA LEU A 72 -9.62 -5.22 4.41
C LEU A 72 -10.71 -4.87 5.45
N TYR A 73 -10.34 -4.13 6.49
CA TYR A 73 -11.29 -3.69 7.51
C TYR A 73 -12.35 -2.72 6.93
N ALA A 74 -11.93 -1.75 6.13
CA ALA A 74 -12.82 -0.81 5.46
C ALA A 74 -13.74 -1.49 4.43
N SER A 75 -13.35 -2.65 3.88
CA SER A 75 -14.19 -3.46 3.01
C SER A 75 -15.27 -4.27 3.75
N GLY A 76 -15.28 -4.22 5.09
CA GLY A 76 -16.30 -4.85 5.92
C GLY A 76 -15.89 -6.19 6.56
N LEU A 77 -14.62 -6.60 6.45
CA LEU A 77 -14.14 -7.79 7.14
C LEU A 77 -13.97 -7.50 8.64
N SER A 78 -14.36 -8.45 9.48
CA SER A 78 -14.06 -8.37 10.90
C SER A 78 -12.56 -8.56 11.17
N ALA A 79 -12.09 -8.08 12.33
CA ALA A 79 -10.69 -8.27 12.73
C ALA A 79 -10.30 -9.77 12.79
N ALA A 80 -11.23 -10.64 13.17
CA ALA A 80 -11.03 -12.10 13.18
C ALA A 80 -10.89 -12.67 11.75
N ASP A 81 -11.67 -12.17 10.79
CA ASP A 81 -11.58 -12.59 9.39
C ASP A 81 -10.26 -12.13 8.77
N ILE A 82 -9.87 -10.89 9.06
CA ILE A 82 -8.58 -10.35 8.63
C ILE A 82 -7.43 -11.19 9.18
N GLU A 83 -7.48 -11.59 10.44
CA GLU A 83 -6.46 -12.48 11.02
C GLU A 83 -6.36 -13.79 10.26
N ARG A 84 -7.49 -14.42 9.94
CA ARG A 84 -7.50 -15.68 9.14
C ARG A 84 -6.89 -15.48 7.76
N VAL A 85 -7.26 -14.42 7.07
CA VAL A 85 -6.67 -14.07 5.75
C VAL A 85 -5.18 -13.84 5.88
N MET A 86 -4.76 -13.00 6.83
CA MET A 86 -3.37 -12.61 7.01
C MET A 86 -2.46 -13.77 7.41
N THR A 87 -2.98 -14.76 8.16
CA THR A 87 -2.23 -15.96 8.55
C THR A 87 -2.21 -17.03 7.46
N SER A 88 -3.17 -17.04 6.54
CA SER A 88 -3.21 -17.99 5.42
C SER A 88 -2.28 -17.61 4.26
N VAL A 89 -1.84 -16.36 4.17
CA VAL A 89 -1.00 -15.87 3.06
C VAL A 89 0.46 -16.18 3.33
N ASP A 90 1.13 -16.80 2.35
CA ASP A 90 2.59 -16.87 2.35
C ASP A 90 3.19 -15.51 1.95
N TRP A 91 3.50 -14.71 2.96
CA TRP A 91 4.05 -13.36 2.78
C TRP A 91 5.43 -13.35 2.11
N GLN A 92 6.23 -14.39 2.30
CA GLN A 92 7.53 -14.48 1.64
C GLN A 92 7.35 -14.64 0.13
N ASP A 93 6.40 -15.46 -0.29
CA ASP A 93 6.09 -15.62 -1.70
C ASP A 93 5.30 -14.41 -2.26
N ALA A 94 4.39 -13.82 -1.49
CA ALA A 94 3.60 -12.64 -1.88
C ALA A 94 4.48 -11.43 -2.23
N PHE A 95 5.59 -11.23 -1.51
CA PHE A 95 6.57 -10.17 -1.79
C PHE A 95 7.68 -10.60 -2.77
N ARG A 96 7.67 -11.85 -3.23
CA ARG A 96 8.62 -12.34 -4.21
C ARG A 96 8.11 -12.06 -5.62
N ASP A 97 8.51 -10.95 -6.20
CA ASP A 97 8.13 -10.54 -7.58
C ASP A 97 8.78 -11.37 -8.69
N ARG A 98 9.60 -12.35 -8.34
CA ARG A 98 10.24 -13.22 -9.32
C ARG A 98 9.45 -14.51 -9.44
N PRO A 99 9.01 -14.86 -10.66
CA PRO A 99 8.41 -16.17 -10.89
C PRO A 99 9.38 -17.27 -10.49
N ALA A 100 8.85 -18.44 -10.10
CA ALA A 100 9.67 -19.60 -9.82
C ALA A 100 10.56 -19.91 -11.03
N ARG A 101 11.79 -20.38 -10.80
CA ARG A 101 12.73 -20.70 -11.90
C ARG A 101 12.16 -21.72 -12.89
N THR A 102 11.25 -22.58 -12.43
CA THR A 102 10.51 -23.54 -13.27
C THR A 102 9.67 -22.84 -14.33
N ASP A 103 9.08 -21.69 -14.00
CA ASP A 103 8.12 -20.97 -14.84
C ASP A 103 8.79 -20.00 -15.82
N LEU A 104 10.12 -19.82 -15.67
CA LEU A 104 10.89 -18.99 -16.58
C LEU A 104 11.18 -19.74 -17.87
N ASN A 105 11.05 -19.03 -19.03
CA ASN A 105 11.49 -19.56 -20.31
C ASN A 105 13.03 -19.72 -20.33
N PHE A 106 13.52 -20.59 -21.21
CA PHE A 106 14.94 -20.96 -21.30
C PHE A 106 15.85 -19.74 -21.53
N ARG A 107 15.45 -18.80 -22.37
CA ARG A 107 16.21 -17.59 -22.67
C ARG A 107 16.43 -16.73 -21.42
N ARG A 108 15.41 -16.56 -20.61
CA ARG A 108 15.48 -15.78 -19.37
C ARG A 108 16.30 -16.50 -18.29
N LYS A 109 16.30 -17.85 -18.30
CA LYS A 109 17.18 -18.64 -17.44
C LYS A 109 18.66 -18.48 -17.78
N LEU A 110 19.00 -18.34 -19.08
CA LEU A 110 20.36 -18.05 -19.55
C LEU A 110 20.80 -16.62 -19.24
N GLU A 111 19.95 -15.65 -19.48
CA GLU A 111 20.21 -14.24 -19.13
C GLU A 111 20.48 -14.08 -17.64
N ASP A 112 19.77 -14.84 -16.79
CA ASP A 112 19.94 -14.84 -15.35
C ASP A 112 21.32 -15.37 -14.89
N GLN A 113 21.97 -16.20 -15.68
CA GLN A 113 23.31 -16.72 -15.40
C GLN A 113 24.43 -15.76 -15.83
N ASN A 114 24.17 -14.94 -16.85
CA ASN A 114 25.18 -14.07 -17.46
C ASN A 114 25.39 -12.73 -16.73
N PHE A 115 24.46 -12.34 -15.87
CA PHE A 115 24.54 -11.08 -15.15
C PHE A 115 24.60 -11.27 -13.63
N LEU A 116 25.76 -10.99 -13.05
CA LEU A 116 25.98 -11.00 -11.59
C LEU A 116 25.16 -9.92 -10.87
N VAL A 117 24.94 -8.78 -11.51
CA VAL A 117 24.18 -7.66 -10.96
C VAL A 117 22.90 -7.44 -11.77
N LYS A 118 21.77 -7.78 -11.19
CA LYS A 118 20.44 -7.64 -11.81
C LYS A 118 19.81 -6.31 -11.44
N PHE A 119 20.42 -5.21 -11.84
CA PHE A 119 19.80 -3.91 -11.72
C PHE A 119 19.00 -3.62 -12.99
N PRO A 120 17.68 -3.52 -12.94
CA PRO A 120 16.88 -3.12 -14.10
C PRO A 120 17.08 -1.63 -14.35
N LEU A 121 18.14 -1.29 -15.06
CA LEU A 121 18.38 0.06 -15.57
C LEU A 121 17.66 0.19 -16.91
N GLY A 122 16.69 1.08 -16.98
CA GLY A 122 16.03 1.44 -18.24
C GLY A 122 16.64 2.69 -18.86
N LEU A 123 16.74 2.73 -20.19
CA LEU A 123 17.07 3.91 -20.96
C LEU A 123 15.82 4.36 -21.71
N LYS A 124 15.37 5.59 -21.46
CA LYS A 124 14.34 6.24 -22.27
C LYS A 124 14.92 7.50 -22.92
N GLY A 125 15.31 7.41 -24.19
CA GLY A 125 16.08 8.44 -24.87
C GLY A 125 17.49 8.56 -24.27
N ARG A 126 17.87 9.75 -23.83
CA ARG A 126 19.18 10.03 -23.17
C ARG A 126 19.10 10.04 -21.62
N ARG A 127 17.97 9.62 -21.02
CA ARG A 127 17.78 9.63 -19.57
C ARG A 127 17.75 8.22 -19.00
N PHE A 128 18.55 8.00 -17.95
CA PHE A 128 18.48 6.77 -17.16
C PHE A 128 17.17 6.75 -16.35
N ARG A 129 16.45 5.65 -16.42
CA ARG A 129 15.31 5.38 -15.57
C ARG A 129 15.66 4.31 -14.55
N LEU A 130 15.52 4.65 -13.29
CA LEU A 130 15.53 3.70 -12.19
C LEU A 130 14.15 3.03 -12.08
N PRO A 131 14.09 1.77 -11.64
CA PRO A 131 12.80 1.13 -11.38
C PRO A 131 12.03 1.91 -10.30
N PRO A 132 10.69 1.96 -10.39
CA PRO A 132 9.85 2.72 -9.45
C PRO A 132 9.85 2.13 -8.03
N GLY A 133 10.41 0.94 -7.81
CA GLY A 133 10.51 0.28 -6.51
C GLY A 133 11.28 -1.03 -6.58
N LEU A 134 11.70 -1.53 -5.43
CA LEU A 134 12.38 -2.82 -5.28
C LEU A 134 11.40 -4.00 -5.38
N VAL A 135 10.12 -3.76 -5.05
CA VAL A 135 9.04 -4.73 -5.09
C VAL A 135 7.90 -4.14 -5.93
N GLN A 136 7.46 -4.85 -6.95
CA GLN A 136 6.40 -4.39 -7.86
C GLN A 136 5.00 -4.76 -7.35
N GLY A 137 4.90 -5.74 -6.45
CA GLY A 137 3.66 -6.11 -5.76
C GLY A 137 2.61 -6.78 -6.66
N GLN A 138 2.99 -7.31 -7.81
CA GLN A 138 2.04 -7.96 -8.73
C GLN A 138 1.36 -9.17 -8.10
N LYS A 139 2.10 -10.05 -7.41
CA LYS A 139 1.54 -11.21 -6.71
C LYS A 139 0.62 -10.78 -5.57
N LEU A 140 1.04 -9.77 -4.80
CA LEU A 140 0.23 -9.23 -3.72
C LEU A 140 -1.11 -8.71 -4.24
N THR A 141 -1.12 -8.02 -5.37
CA THR A 141 -2.36 -7.55 -6.01
C THR A 141 -3.27 -8.71 -6.43
N GLN A 142 -2.70 -9.84 -6.86
CA GLN A 142 -3.49 -11.02 -7.23
C GLN A 142 -4.09 -11.74 -6.00
N ILE A 143 -3.37 -11.76 -4.88
CA ILE A 143 -3.82 -12.40 -3.64
C ILE A 143 -4.97 -11.60 -2.98
N LEU A 144 -4.93 -10.27 -3.10
CA LEU A 144 -5.91 -9.37 -2.48
C LEU A 144 -7.14 -9.06 -3.37
N ARG A 145 -7.27 -9.68 -4.54
CA ARG A 145 -8.45 -9.61 -5.40
C ARG A 145 -9.47 -10.68 -5.05
#